data_0cfc608757f96c85c99dd18c69cc16f7
#
_entry.id   0cfc608757f96c85c99dd18c69cc16f7
#
_cell.length_a   1.000
_cell.length_b   1.000
_cell.length_c   1.000
_cell.angle_alpha   90.00
_cell.angle_beta   90.00
_cell.angle_gamma   90.00
#
_symmetry.space_group_name_H-M   'P 1'
#
loop_
_entity.id
_entity.type
_entity.pdbx_description
1 polymer ?
#
loop_
_entity_poly.entity_id
_entity_poly.type
_entity_poly.pdbx_seq_one_letter_code
_entity_poly.pdbx_strand_id
1 'polypeptide(L)'
;MTIAVGLGLADFPFSDAKAFWRWVDLCESGSVDSLWQTDRLVSRQPILECMSVMAALAGATQRIKFGMNVATLGLRDPLLLAKQCATIDVLSEGRLLPMFGIGNSRAPDWEATGRDTRGRGRRTNEGLELITRLWSEDSVDFDGEFYNYKGASISPRPVQKKLPLWLGGSSEAAIRRTARFGTGWQAGFETPDEAGVAIAAIKAAVAEQGRRIAPDHYGAGFAFRYGAWDDEPVRRIAEAYRARSGRDPRGAIVAGDTDAVMARIGDYVAAGVSKFILRPIGSDDADIMAQTQRLIDETLPAVKALNDRTAA
;
A
#
# COMPACT_ATOMS: atom_id res chain seq x y z
N MET A 1 19.67 -6.01 -3.12
CA MET A 1 18.30 -5.50 -2.85
C MET A 1 17.33 -6.39 -3.63
N THR A 2 16.36 -7.00 -2.98
CA THR A 2 15.41 -7.92 -3.66
C THR A 2 14.18 -7.15 -4.12
N ILE A 3 13.84 -7.25 -5.40
CA ILE A 3 12.64 -6.65 -5.98
C ILE A 3 11.46 -7.58 -5.72
N ALA A 4 10.36 -7.05 -5.17
CA ALA A 4 9.13 -7.76 -4.91
C ALA A 4 7.95 -7.08 -5.62
N VAL A 5 7.12 -7.86 -6.30
CA VAL A 5 5.95 -7.35 -7.05
C VAL A 5 4.67 -7.90 -6.44
N GLY A 6 3.86 -7.01 -5.93
CA GLY A 6 2.50 -7.25 -5.48
C GLY A 6 1.48 -6.60 -6.41
N LEU A 7 0.22 -6.95 -6.22
CA LEU A 7 -0.91 -6.38 -6.95
C LEU A 7 -1.83 -5.60 -6.03
N GLY A 8 -2.41 -4.54 -6.55
CA GLY A 8 -3.35 -3.67 -5.81
C GLY A 8 -4.64 -3.45 -6.58
N LEU A 9 -5.71 -3.22 -5.83
CA LEU A 9 -7.01 -2.81 -6.35
C LEU A 9 -7.31 -1.38 -5.91
N ALA A 10 -7.69 -0.52 -6.87
CA ALA A 10 -8.12 0.85 -6.59
C ALA A 10 -9.62 0.95 -6.28
N ASP A 11 -10.38 0.02 -6.84
CA ASP A 11 -11.82 -0.21 -6.68
C ASP A 11 -12.07 -1.72 -6.67
N PHE A 12 -13.32 -2.13 -6.69
CA PHE A 12 -13.71 -3.54 -6.81
C PHE A 12 -14.13 -3.81 -8.27
N PRO A 13 -13.22 -4.29 -9.12
CA PRO A 13 -13.46 -4.42 -10.55
C PRO A 13 -14.16 -5.72 -10.95
N PHE A 14 -14.57 -6.54 -9.99
CA PHE A 14 -15.14 -7.87 -10.20
C PHE A 14 -16.66 -7.83 -10.22
N SER A 15 -17.27 -8.68 -11.03
CA SER A 15 -18.71 -8.84 -11.13
C SER A 15 -19.35 -9.39 -9.85
N ASP A 16 -18.62 -10.24 -9.13
CA ASP A 16 -19.06 -10.85 -7.88
C ASP A 16 -17.86 -11.26 -6.97
N ALA A 17 -18.19 -11.72 -5.77
CA ALA A 17 -17.20 -12.21 -4.81
C ALA A 17 -16.46 -13.46 -5.31
N LYS A 18 -17.09 -14.32 -6.12
CA LYS A 18 -16.43 -15.53 -6.65
C LYS A 18 -15.34 -15.18 -7.65
N ALA A 19 -15.56 -14.14 -8.47
CA ALA A 19 -14.55 -13.64 -9.39
C ALA A 19 -13.35 -13.06 -8.63
N PHE A 20 -13.60 -12.28 -7.56
CA PHE A 20 -12.56 -11.80 -6.68
C PHE A 20 -11.72 -12.94 -6.07
N TRP A 21 -12.36 -13.98 -5.53
CA TRP A 21 -11.62 -15.10 -4.93
C TRP A 21 -10.83 -15.90 -5.96
N ARG A 22 -11.36 -16.11 -7.18
CA ARG A 22 -10.57 -16.72 -8.27
C ARG A 22 -9.31 -15.91 -8.59
N TRP A 23 -9.41 -14.57 -8.55
CA TRP A 23 -8.25 -13.70 -8.75
C TRP A 23 -7.25 -13.80 -7.58
N VAL A 24 -7.72 -13.87 -6.35
CA VAL A 24 -6.87 -14.11 -5.17
C VAL A 24 -6.15 -15.44 -5.28
N ASP A 25 -6.86 -16.52 -5.67
CA ASP A 25 -6.27 -17.86 -5.85
C ASP A 25 -5.20 -17.86 -6.96
N LEU A 26 -5.44 -17.13 -8.06
CA LEU A 26 -4.45 -16.94 -9.12
C LEU A 26 -3.19 -16.23 -8.58
N CYS A 27 -3.34 -15.18 -7.79
CA CYS A 27 -2.22 -14.47 -7.19
C CYS A 27 -1.47 -15.32 -6.16
N GLU A 28 -2.21 -16.09 -5.34
CA GLU A 28 -1.65 -16.99 -4.33
C GLU A 28 -0.80 -18.07 -4.97
N SER A 29 -1.28 -18.73 -6.04
CA SER A 29 -0.58 -19.79 -6.76
C SER A 29 0.53 -19.26 -7.67
N GLY A 30 0.39 -18.04 -8.19
CA GLY A 30 1.23 -17.45 -9.24
C GLY A 30 2.44 -16.66 -8.76
N SER A 31 2.92 -16.85 -7.53
CA SER A 31 4.12 -16.19 -7.00
C SER A 31 4.04 -14.67 -6.87
N VAL A 32 2.85 -14.06 -6.91
CA VAL A 32 2.66 -12.65 -6.55
C VAL A 32 3.08 -12.45 -5.09
N ASP A 33 3.90 -11.44 -4.79
CA ASP A 33 4.44 -11.23 -3.44
C ASP A 33 3.36 -10.80 -2.44
N SER A 34 2.46 -9.92 -2.86
CA SER A 34 1.49 -9.34 -1.93
C SER A 34 0.25 -8.77 -2.64
N LEU A 35 -0.87 -8.70 -1.89
CA LEU A 35 -2.12 -8.05 -2.32
C LEU A 35 -2.39 -6.78 -1.51
N TRP A 36 -2.93 -5.75 -2.17
CA TRP A 36 -3.12 -4.44 -1.58
C TRP A 36 -4.50 -3.88 -1.88
N GLN A 37 -5.19 -3.42 -0.82
CA GLN A 37 -6.52 -2.84 -0.92
C GLN A 37 -6.48 -1.34 -0.62
N THR A 38 -7.06 -0.55 -1.53
CA THR A 38 -7.31 0.87 -1.30
C THR A 38 -8.37 1.07 -0.21
N ASP A 39 -8.25 2.16 0.55
CA ASP A 39 -9.20 2.55 1.59
C ASP A 39 -10.11 3.70 1.14
N ARG A 40 -11.42 3.46 1.20
CA ARG A 40 -12.49 4.45 1.03
C ARG A 40 -13.68 4.02 1.85
N LEU A 41 -14.22 4.94 2.68
CA LEU A 41 -15.48 4.72 3.39
C LEU A 41 -16.67 5.21 2.57
N VAL A 42 -16.49 6.30 1.85
CA VAL A 42 -17.51 6.89 0.97
C VAL A 42 -17.02 6.91 -0.47
N SER A 43 -17.67 6.15 -1.34
CA SER A 43 -17.32 6.03 -2.75
C SER A 43 -18.56 5.81 -3.61
N ARG A 44 -18.54 6.35 -4.84
CA ARG A 44 -19.53 6.04 -5.87
C ARG A 44 -19.21 4.73 -6.59
N GLN A 45 -17.95 4.35 -6.61
CA GLN A 45 -17.50 3.08 -7.17
C GLN A 45 -17.45 2.03 -6.05
N PRO A 46 -17.74 0.76 -6.36
CA PRO A 46 -17.59 -0.31 -5.39
C PRO A 46 -16.14 -0.38 -4.87
N ILE A 47 -15.97 -0.30 -3.58
CA ILE A 47 -14.69 -0.49 -2.89
C ILE A 47 -14.97 -1.26 -1.62
N LEU A 48 -14.26 -2.36 -1.41
CA LEU A 48 -14.38 -3.12 -0.18
C LEU A 48 -13.67 -2.39 0.97
N GLU A 49 -14.21 -2.51 2.18
CA GLU A 49 -13.56 -1.95 3.37
C GLU A 49 -12.23 -2.69 3.64
N CYS A 50 -11.15 -1.94 3.77
CA CYS A 50 -9.80 -2.50 3.70
C CYS A 50 -9.48 -3.46 4.85
N MET A 51 -9.89 -3.19 6.10
CA MET A 51 -9.59 -4.08 7.24
C MET A 51 -10.39 -5.39 7.15
N SER A 52 -11.61 -5.34 6.65
CA SER A 52 -12.44 -6.52 6.39
C SER A 52 -11.82 -7.42 5.33
N VAL A 53 -11.28 -6.80 4.25
CA VAL A 53 -10.54 -7.56 3.22
C VAL A 53 -9.26 -8.18 3.79
N MET A 54 -8.49 -7.46 4.62
CA MET A 54 -7.29 -8.02 5.25
C MET A 54 -7.64 -9.23 6.14
N ALA A 55 -8.73 -9.17 6.91
CA ALA A 55 -9.18 -10.29 7.72
C ALA A 55 -9.61 -11.49 6.87
N ALA A 56 -10.31 -11.25 5.76
CA ALA A 56 -10.73 -12.29 4.83
C ALA A 56 -9.53 -12.94 4.13
N LEU A 57 -8.55 -12.16 3.66
CA LEU A 57 -7.30 -12.68 3.07
C LEU A 57 -6.48 -13.49 4.07
N ALA A 58 -6.46 -13.10 5.35
CA ALA A 58 -5.76 -13.85 6.40
C ALA A 58 -6.26 -15.30 6.51
N GLY A 59 -7.57 -15.52 6.38
CA GLY A 59 -8.18 -16.85 6.45
C GLY A 59 -8.20 -17.61 5.11
N ALA A 60 -8.17 -16.90 3.98
CA ALA A 60 -8.34 -17.50 2.66
C ALA A 60 -7.00 -17.81 1.95
N THR A 61 -5.87 -17.32 2.45
CA THR A 61 -4.55 -17.47 1.82
C THR A 61 -3.54 -18.05 2.79
N GLN A 62 -2.44 -18.62 2.27
CA GLN A 62 -1.40 -19.26 3.10
C GLN A 62 -0.03 -18.61 2.94
N ARG A 63 0.28 -18.08 1.75
CA ARG A 63 1.61 -17.58 1.40
C ARG A 63 1.65 -16.07 1.18
N ILE A 64 0.68 -15.55 0.44
CA ILE A 64 0.72 -14.17 -0.03
C ILE A 64 0.62 -13.19 1.14
N LYS A 65 1.45 -12.17 1.14
CA LYS A 65 1.34 -11.04 2.07
C LYS A 65 0.23 -10.11 1.61
N PHE A 66 -0.26 -9.28 2.49
CA PHE A 66 -1.32 -8.33 2.12
C PHE A 66 -1.28 -7.08 3.01
N GLY A 67 -1.82 -5.98 2.49
CA GLY A 67 -1.83 -4.72 3.21
C GLY A 67 -2.80 -3.70 2.65
N MET A 68 -2.98 -2.61 3.38
CA MET A 68 -3.78 -1.47 2.96
C MET A 68 -2.91 -0.47 2.20
N ASN A 69 -3.39 0.06 1.08
CA ASN A 69 -2.63 1.04 0.29
C ASN A 69 -3.43 2.33 -0.01
N VAL A 70 -3.59 3.19 0.95
CA VAL A 70 -3.22 3.21 2.36
C VAL A 70 -4.47 3.41 3.20
N ALA A 71 -4.53 2.86 4.42
CA ALA A 71 -5.63 3.16 5.33
C ALA A 71 -5.48 4.59 5.91
N THR A 72 -6.60 5.34 5.93
CA THR A 72 -6.64 6.69 6.49
C THR A 72 -6.77 6.60 8.01
N LEU A 73 -5.65 6.73 8.72
CA LEU A 73 -5.62 6.53 10.17
C LEU A 73 -6.54 7.49 10.93
N GLY A 74 -6.57 8.77 10.53
CA GLY A 74 -7.40 9.78 11.20
C GLY A 74 -8.91 9.55 11.14
N LEU A 75 -9.38 8.61 10.31
CA LEU A 75 -10.79 8.19 10.23
C LEU A 75 -11.13 7.00 11.13
N ARG A 76 -10.14 6.45 11.85
CA ARG A 76 -10.31 5.26 12.69
C ARG A 76 -9.90 5.53 14.13
N ASP A 77 -10.46 4.76 15.05
CA ASP A 77 -9.97 4.70 16.41
C ASP A 77 -8.65 3.90 16.45
N PRO A 78 -7.55 4.45 17.01
CA PRO A 78 -6.26 3.78 16.99
C PRO A 78 -6.19 2.52 17.86
N LEU A 79 -6.96 2.43 18.97
CA LEU A 79 -7.01 1.21 19.78
C LEU A 79 -7.69 0.06 19.02
N LEU A 80 -8.84 0.35 18.40
CA LEU A 80 -9.53 -0.64 17.58
C LEU A 80 -8.65 -1.07 16.40
N LEU A 81 -8.02 -0.13 15.73
CA LEU A 81 -7.18 -0.42 14.57
C LEU A 81 -5.91 -1.22 14.95
N ALA A 82 -5.27 -0.88 16.08
CA ALA A 82 -4.15 -1.66 16.62
C ALA A 82 -4.57 -3.10 16.92
N LYS A 83 -5.75 -3.28 17.52
CA LYS A 83 -6.32 -4.61 17.82
C LYS A 83 -6.65 -5.38 16.54
N GLN A 84 -7.25 -4.73 15.54
CA GLN A 84 -7.54 -5.36 14.24
C GLN A 84 -6.25 -5.83 13.55
N CYS A 85 -5.24 -4.96 13.45
CA CYS A 85 -3.95 -5.33 12.86
C CYS A 85 -3.30 -6.51 13.61
N ALA A 86 -3.29 -6.50 14.94
CA ALA A 86 -2.73 -7.60 15.72
C ALA A 86 -3.50 -8.91 15.50
N THR A 87 -4.83 -8.86 15.46
CA THR A 87 -5.68 -10.03 15.20
C THR A 87 -5.39 -10.62 13.80
N ILE A 88 -5.36 -9.77 12.78
CA ILE A 88 -5.12 -10.18 11.40
C ILE A 88 -3.69 -10.74 11.25
N ASP A 89 -2.71 -10.14 11.93
CA ASP A 89 -1.32 -10.61 11.93
C ASP A 89 -1.20 -12.01 12.56
N VAL A 90 -1.89 -12.25 13.67
CA VAL A 90 -1.97 -13.58 14.32
C VAL A 90 -2.64 -14.61 13.39
N LEU A 91 -3.81 -14.28 12.84
CA LEU A 91 -4.58 -15.18 11.98
C LEU A 91 -3.86 -15.51 10.67
N SER A 92 -3.03 -14.60 10.20
CA SER A 92 -2.23 -14.77 8.97
C SER A 92 -0.82 -15.28 9.21
N GLU A 93 -0.44 -15.57 10.46
CA GLU A 93 0.92 -16.01 10.80
C GLU A 93 2.00 -15.02 10.33
N GLY A 94 1.73 -13.71 10.49
CA GLY A 94 2.72 -12.66 10.21
C GLY A 94 2.77 -12.19 8.74
N ARG A 95 1.69 -12.27 7.97
CA ARG A 95 1.65 -11.83 6.57
C ARG A 95 1.10 -10.41 6.37
N LEU A 96 0.62 -9.76 7.43
CA LEU A 96 0.08 -8.40 7.34
C LEU A 96 1.19 -7.36 7.15
N LEU A 97 0.99 -6.45 6.21
CA LEU A 97 1.83 -5.30 5.92
C LEU A 97 1.00 -4.00 6.08
N PRO A 98 0.81 -3.50 7.31
CA PRO A 98 -0.02 -2.32 7.52
C PRO A 98 0.63 -1.06 6.93
N MET A 99 -0.19 -0.29 6.19
CA MET A 99 0.23 0.98 5.60
C MET A 99 -0.81 2.06 5.88
N PHE A 100 -0.34 3.19 6.41
CA PHE A 100 -1.19 4.29 6.82
C PHE A 100 -0.83 5.61 6.16
N GLY A 101 -1.85 6.46 5.99
CA GLY A 101 -1.71 7.81 5.50
C GLY A 101 -2.60 8.80 6.25
N ILE A 102 -2.36 10.09 5.98
CA ILE A 102 -3.16 11.18 6.57
C ILE A 102 -4.51 11.40 5.87
N GLY A 103 -4.76 10.70 4.77
CA GLY A 103 -5.93 10.89 3.91
C GLY A 103 -5.89 12.18 3.09
N ASN A 104 -6.72 12.21 2.04
CA ASN A 104 -6.93 13.42 1.24
C ASN A 104 -7.93 14.34 1.96
N SER A 105 -7.58 15.62 2.17
CA SER A 105 -8.46 16.59 2.85
C SER A 105 -9.79 16.86 2.13
N ARG A 106 -9.88 16.54 0.84
CA ARG A 106 -11.09 16.69 0.02
C ARG A 106 -11.93 15.42 -0.07
N ALA A 107 -11.52 14.34 0.62
CA ALA A 107 -12.28 13.09 0.60
C ALA A 107 -13.60 13.27 1.37
N PRO A 108 -14.73 12.82 0.81
CA PRO A 108 -16.05 12.93 1.45
C PRO A 108 -16.13 12.13 2.76
N ASP A 109 -15.22 11.21 2.98
CA ASP A 109 -15.09 10.39 4.17
C ASP A 109 -15.01 11.22 5.46
N TRP A 110 -14.36 12.39 5.43
CA TRP A 110 -14.21 13.27 6.58
C TRP A 110 -15.55 13.85 7.02
N GLU A 111 -16.30 14.42 6.08
CA GLU A 111 -17.63 14.98 6.34
C GLU A 111 -18.60 13.88 6.81
N ALA A 112 -18.65 12.78 6.09
CA ALA A 112 -19.55 11.66 6.39
C ALA A 112 -19.29 11.03 7.76
N THR A 113 -18.07 11.11 8.29
CA THR A 113 -17.71 10.61 9.62
C THR A 113 -17.74 11.69 10.70
N GLY A 114 -18.15 12.91 10.35
CA GLY A 114 -18.17 14.06 11.27
C GLY A 114 -16.79 14.48 11.78
N ARG A 115 -15.72 14.15 11.03
CA ARG A 115 -14.35 14.46 11.42
C ARG A 115 -13.80 15.65 10.64
N ASP A 116 -13.16 16.58 11.37
CA ASP A 116 -12.49 17.73 10.77
C ASP A 116 -11.14 17.31 10.11
N THR A 117 -10.86 17.87 8.95
CA THR A 117 -9.58 17.73 8.26
C THR A 117 -8.47 18.57 8.87
N ARG A 118 -8.82 19.60 9.66
CA ARG A 118 -7.84 20.41 10.42
C ARG A 118 -7.11 19.53 11.43
N GLY A 119 -5.79 19.67 11.48
CA GLY A 119 -4.98 18.85 12.38
C GLY A 119 -4.86 17.36 12.00
N ARG A 120 -5.39 16.90 10.82
CA ARG A 120 -5.33 15.49 10.42
C ARG A 120 -3.92 14.89 10.47
N GLY A 121 -2.89 15.69 10.18
CA GLY A 121 -1.49 15.25 10.28
C GLY A 121 -1.06 15.02 11.74
N ARG A 122 -1.44 15.90 12.68
CA ARG A 122 -1.16 15.73 14.12
C ARG A 122 -1.95 14.54 14.68
N ARG A 123 -3.25 14.43 14.34
CA ARG A 123 -4.08 13.28 14.70
C ARG A 123 -3.47 11.97 14.23
N THR A 124 -2.96 11.93 13.00
CA THR A 124 -2.27 10.74 12.48
C THR A 124 -0.98 10.46 13.25
N ASN A 125 -0.21 11.46 13.65
CA ASN A 125 1.00 11.26 14.44
C ASN A 125 0.70 10.64 15.80
N GLU A 126 -0.33 11.14 16.53
CA GLU A 126 -0.77 10.55 17.80
C GLU A 126 -1.27 9.11 17.60
N GLY A 127 -2.07 8.89 16.55
CA GLY A 127 -2.56 7.54 16.23
C GLY A 127 -1.43 6.55 15.91
N LEU A 128 -0.40 6.98 15.19
CA LEU A 128 0.78 6.15 14.89
C LEU A 128 1.58 5.83 16.18
N GLU A 129 1.74 6.80 17.06
CA GLU A 129 2.38 6.59 18.35
C GLU A 129 1.59 5.59 19.21
N LEU A 130 0.28 5.79 19.32
CA LEU A 130 -0.60 4.87 20.04
C LEU A 130 -0.55 3.45 19.50
N ILE A 131 -0.69 3.27 18.19
CA ILE A 131 -0.67 1.96 17.55
C ILE A 131 0.67 1.26 17.80
N THR A 132 1.78 1.95 17.63
CA THR A 132 3.12 1.35 17.84
C THR A 132 3.37 0.97 19.28
N ARG A 133 2.91 1.77 20.24
CA ARG A 133 2.98 1.47 21.67
C ARG A 133 2.08 0.29 22.05
N LEU A 134 0.83 0.28 21.57
CA LEU A 134 -0.12 -0.82 21.82
C LEU A 134 0.38 -2.17 21.27
N TRP A 135 1.16 -2.18 20.19
CA TRP A 135 1.77 -3.41 19.67
C TRP A 135 2.95 -3.92 20.50
N SER A 136 3.57 -3.09 21.34
CA SER A 136 4.82 -3.39 22.03
C SER A 136 4.77 -3.29 23.56
N GLU A 137 3.91 -2.46 24.12
CA GLU A 137 3.80 -2.19 25.56
C GLU A 137 2.68 -3.01 26.21
N ASP A 138 2.81 -3.33 27.51
CA ASP A 138 1.80 -4.08 28.27
C ASP A 138 0.57 -3.21 28.58
N SER A 139 0.78 -1.92 28.77
CA SER A 139 -0.26 -0.93 29.05
C SER A 139 0.19 0.43 28.55
N VAL A 140 -0.73 1.19 27.97
CA VAL A 140 -0.47 2.50 27.39
C VAL A 140 -1.35 3.53 28.06
N ASP A 141 -0.72 4.48 28.74
CA ASP A 141 -1.33 5.77 29.10
C ASP A 141 -0.92 6.79 28.05
N PHE A 142 -1.89 7.54 27.55
CA PHE A 142 -1.69 8.56 26.54
C PHE A 142 -2.64 9.74 26.76
N ASP A 143 -2.09 10.94 26.84
CA ASP A 143 -2.83 12.19 26.99
C ASP A 143 -2.42 13.13 25.85
N GLY A 144 -3.18 13.11 24.77
CA GLY A 144 -2.92 13.85 23.55
C GLY A 144 -3.98 14.88 23.22
N GLU A 145 -3.78 15.58 22.10
CA GLU A 145 -4.75 16.56 21.58
C GLU A 145 -6.02 15.87 21.05
N PHE A 146 -5.90 14.67 20.48
CA PHE A 146 -6.98 13.96 19.79
C PHE A 146 -7.39 12.67 20.48
N TYR A 147 -6.51 12.07 21.24
CA TYR A 147 -6.76 10.79 21.90
C TYR A 147 -6.32 10.84 23.35
N ASN A 148 -7.13 10.23 24.24
CA ASN A 148 -6.83 10.11 25.64
C ASN A 148 -7.14 8.67 26.08
N TYR A 149 -6.11 7.92 26.46
CA TYR A 149 -6.22 6.55 26.90
C TYR A 149 -5.57 6.38 28.28
N LYS A 150 -6.19 5.57 29.13
CA LYS A 150 -5.65 5.21 30.44
C LYS A 150 -5.66 3.69 30.60
N GLY A 151 -4.47 3.11 30.78
CA GLY A 151 -4.30 1.67 30.94
C GLY A 151 -4.73 0.87 29.73
N ALA A 152 -4.66 1.43 28.52
CA ALA A 152 -5.07 0.74 27.30
C ALA A 152 -4.09 -0.39 26.95
N SER A 153 -4.62 -1.57 26.63
CA SER A 153 -3.81 -2.74 26.24
C SER A 153 -4.53 -3.58 25.19
N ILE A 154 -3.78 -4.36 24.44
CA ILE A 154 -4.31 -5.34 23.49
C ILE A 154 -3.71 -6.72 23.74
N SER A 155 -4.53 -7.76 23.59
CA SER A 155 -4.11 -9.16 23.59
C SER A 155 -5.01 -9.96 22.63
N PRO A 156 -4.45 -10.80 21.70
CA PRO A 156 -3.02 -10.98 21.48
C PRO A 156 -2.35 -9.74 20.90
N ARG A 157 -1.03 -9.70 21.00
CA ARG A 157 -0.17 -8.79 20.23
C ARG A 157 0.18 -9.40 18.87
N PRO A 158 0.72 -8.62 17.92
CA PRO A 158 1.21 -9.17 16.67
C PRO A 158 2.23 -10.29 16.87
N VAL A 159 2.22 -11.30 16.01
CA VAL A 159 3.24 -12.39 16.03
C VAL A 159 4.57 -11.92 15.44
N GLN A 160 4.54 -10.95 14.53
CA GLN A 160 5.74 -10.27 14.05
C GLN A 160 6.33 -9.45 15.19
N LYS A 161 7.57 -9.77 15.61
CA LYS A 161 8.28 -9.04 16.71
C LYS A 161 8.28 -7.53 16.52
N LYS A 162 8.27 -7.08 15.27
CA LYS A 162 8.11 -5.69 14.86
C LYS A 162 7.20 -5.69 13.64
N LEU A 163 5.93 -5.44 13.87
CA LEU A 163 4.96 -5.33 12.78
C LEU A 163 5.40 -4.20 11.83
N PRO A 164 5.59 -4.47 10.52
CA PRO A 164 6.01 -3.45 9.59
C PRO A 164 5.00 -2.29 9.56
N LEU A 165 5.50 -1.07 9.54
CA LEU A 165 4.67 0.12 9.48
C LEU A 165 5.09 0.94 8.27
N TRP A 166 4.28 0.90 7.21
CA TRP A 166 4.52 1.64 5.99
C TRP A 166 3.78 2.96 6.00
N LEU A 167 4.41 4.00 5.48
CA LEU A 167 3.83 5.33 5.38
C LEU A 167 3.99 5.88 3.97
N GLY A 168 3.05 6.73 3.55
CA GLY A 168 3.09 7.38 2.25
C GLY A 168 3.29 8.89 2.35
N GLY A 169 3.60 9.48 1.17
CA GLY A 169 3.73 10.93 0.96
C GLY A 169 5.17 11.43 0.99
N SER A 170 5.40 12.52 0.25
CA SER A 170 6.71 13.12 -0.03
C SER A 170 6.86 14.54 0.50
N SER A 171 5.83 15.11 1.17
CA SER A 171 5.99 16.40 1.84
C SER A 171 6.95 16.30 3.01
N GLU A 172 7.57 17.42 3.39
CA GLU A 172 8.49 17.48 4.53
C GLU A 172 7.89 16.88 5.82
N ALA A 173 6.60 17.16 6.10
CA ALA A 173 5.89 16.57 7.23
C ALA A 173 5.70 15.05 7.10
N ALA A 174 5.53 14.52 5.89
CA ALA A 174 5.44 13.08 5.64
C ALA A 174 6.81 12.40 5.78
N ILE A 175 7.87 13.04 5.30
CA ILE A 175 9.26 12.59 5.48
C ILE A 175 9.61 12.49 6.96
N ARG A 176 9.34 13.54 7.76
CA ARG A 176 9.55 13.52 9.23
C ARG A 176 8.73 12.43 9.91
N ARG A 177 7.48 12.20 9.48
CA ARG A 177 6.62 11.13 10.00
C ARG A 177 7.20 9.76 9.69
N THR A 178 7.65 9.54 8.47
CA THR A 178 8.29 8.28 8.04
C THR A 178 9.59 8.07 8.83
N ALA A 179 10.40 9.11 9.02
CA ALA A 179 11.61 9.03 9.82
C ALA A 179 11.32 8.65 11.27
N ARG A 180 10.25 9.18 11.87
CA ARG A 180 9.88 8.89 13.27
C ARG A 180 9.29 7.50 13.46
N PHE A 181 8.34 7.09 12.63
CA PHE A 181 7.51 5.92 12.87
C PHE A 181 7.70 4.79 11.86
N GLY A 182 8.02 5.12 10.59
CA GLY A 182 8.00 4.17 9.49
C GLY A 182 9.11 3.11 9.57
N THR A 183 8.76 1.91 9.13
CA THR A 183 9.71 0.85 8.78
C THR A 183 9.80 0.69 7.26
N GLY A 184 8.91 1.34 6.51
CA GLY A 184 8.88 1.40 5.06
C GLY A 184 8.20 2.67 4.55
N TRP A 185 8.41 2.98 3.29
CA TRP A 185 7.80 4.10 2.61
C TRP A 185 7.22 3.66 1.26
N GLN A 186 6.07 4.24 0.89
CA GLN A 186 5.40 3.98 -0.38
C GLN A 186 5.15 5.29 -1.11
N ALA A 187 5.65 5.39 -2.33
CA ALA A 187 5.29 6.45 -3.27
C ALA A 187 3.79 6.39 -3.60
N GLY A 188 3.14 7.54 -3.63
CA GLY A 188 1.73 7.67 -4.01
C GLY A 188 1.56 7.98 -5.50
N PHE A 189 2.04 9.15 -5.91
CA PHE A 189 1.98 9.67 -7.29
C PHE A 189 3.35 10.13 -7.80
N GLU A 190 4.39 9.90 -7.04
CA GLU A 190 5.75 10.28 -7.39
C GLU A 190 6.21 9.51 -8.63
N THR A 191 6.79 10.22 -9.60
CA THR A 191 7.55 9.63 -10.71
C THR A 191 8.84 8.99 -10.18
N PRO A 192 9.58 8.20 -10.98
CA PRO A 192 10.87 7.65 -10.55
C PRO A 192 11.82 8.71 -9.99
N ASP A 193 11.96 9.84 -10.66
CA ASP A 193 12.84 10.93 -10.21
C ASP A 193 12.36 11.55 -8.88
N GLU A 194 11.05 11.85 -8.77
CA GLU A 194 10.45 12.36 -7.54
C GLU A 194 10.59 11.35 -6.39
N ALA A 195 10.45 10.06 -6.67
CA ALA A 195 10.64 8.99 -5.67
C ALA A 195 12.09 8.92 -5.19
N GLY A 196 13.07 9.06 -6.09
CA GLY A 196 14.48 9.12 -5.76
C GLY A 196 14.80 10.27 -4.80
N VAL A 197 14.29 11.46 -5.09
CA VAL A 197 14.43 12.65 -4.21
C VAL A 197 13.79 12.38 -2.83
N ALA A 198 12.57 11.84 -2.79
CA ALA A 198 11.88 11.53 -1.54
C ALA A 198 12.64 10.48 -0.72
N ILE A 199 13.13 9.40 -1.35
CA ILE A 199 13.90 8.33 -0.70
C ILE A 199 15.19 8.87 -0.10
N ALA A 200 15.92 9.73 -0.83
CA ALA A 200 17.14 10.36 -0.32
C ALA A 200 16.85 11.21 0.92
N ALA A 201 15.80 12.04 0.88
CA ALA A 201 15.39 12.88 2.01
C ALA A 201 14.93 12.03 3.22
N ILE A 202 14.19 10.94 2.99
CA ILE A 202 13.77 10.01 4.06
C ILE A 202 15.00 9.34 4.69
N LYS A 203 15.96 8.85 3.89
CA LYS A 203 17.18 8.23 4.40
C LYS A 203 17.98 9.18 5.29
N ALA A 204 18.12 10.45 4.88
CA ALA A 204 18.77 11.48 5.68
C ALA A 204 18.06 11.71 7.02
N ALA A 205 16.72 11.96 6.98
CA ALA A 205 15.93 12.21 8.17
C ALA A 205 15.87 11.01 9.13
N VAL A 206 15.91 9.78 8.62
CA VAL A 206 15.98 8.54 9.42
C VAL A 206 17.34 8.41 10.11
N ALA A 207 18.43 8.74 9.38
CA ALA A 207 19.80 8.70 9.92
C ALA A 207 20.01 9.73 11.04
N GLU A 208 19.47 10.95 10.90
CA GLU A 208 19.47 11.97 11.94
C GLU A 208 18.82 11.50 13.26
N GLN A 209 17.90 10.54 13.20
CA GLN A 209 17.26 9.94 14.37
C GLN A 209 17.95 8.64 14.86
N GLY A 210 19.15 8.34 14.35
CA GLY A 210 19.86 7.11 14.69
C GLY A 210 19.15 5.83 14.26
N ARG A 211 18.23 5.93 13.26
CA ARG A 211 17.42 4.83 12.75
C ARG A 211 17.87 4.40 11.35
N ARG A 212 17.34 3.27 10.90
CA ARG A 212 17.52 2.76 9.54
C ARG A 212 16.20 2.15 9.03
N ILE A 213 15.85 2.40 7.79
CA ILE A 213 14.86 1.64 7.03
C ILE A 213 15.60 0.68 6.10
N ALA A 214 15.17 -0.58 6.06
CA ALA A 214 15.80 -1.60 5.22
C ALA A 214 15.71 -1.21 3.73
N PRO A 215 16.73 -1.51 2.91
CA PRO A 215 16.75 -1.12 1.50
C PRO A 215 15.60 -1.70 0.66
N ASP A 216 15.01 -2.81 1.11
CA ASP A 216 13.87 -3.49 0.50
C ASP A 216 12.51 -2.99 0.99
N HIS A 217 12.48 -1.89 1.75
CA HIS A 217 11.29 -1.28 2.32
C HIS A 217 10.96 0.11 1.70
N TYR A 218 11.32 0.33 0.44
CA TYR A 218 10.90 1.49 -0.34
C TYR A 218 10.06 1.03 -1.51
N GLY A 219 8.81 1.52 -1.58
CA GLY A 219 7.81 1.07 -2.52
C GLY A 219 7.37 2.13 -3.51
N ALA A 220 6.90 1.68 -4.67
CA ALA A 220 6.17 2.48 -5.64
C ALA A 220 5.09 1.64 -6.32
N GLY A 221 4.24 2.27 -7.12
CA GLY A 221 3.22 1.56 -7.88
C GLY A 221 2.75 2.33 -9.09
N PHE A 222 2.29 1.57 -10.09
CA PHE A 222 1.67 2.11 -11.29
C PHE A 222 0.58 1.16 -11.78
N ALA A 223 -0.34 1.67 -12.60
CA ALA A 223 -1.29 0.82 -13.29
C ALA A 223 -0.68 0.30 -14.57
N PHE A 224 -1.00 -0.93 -14.95
CA PHE A 224 -0.46 -1.54 -16.16
C PHE A 224 -1.53 -2.23 -16.99
N ARG A 225 -1.28 -2.29 -18.30
CA ARG A 225 -2.00 -3.11 -19.27
C ARG A 225 -1.05 -3.66 -20.31
N TYR A 226 -1.08 -4.95 -20.54
CA TYR A 226 -0.51 -5.57 -21.72
C TYR A 226 -1.44 -5.32 -22.89
N GLY A 227 -1.17 -4.26 -23.65
CA GLY A 227 -2.02 -3.74 -24.71
C GLY A 227 -1.56 -2.36 -25.18
N ALA A 228 -2.41 -1.67 -25.89
CA ALA A 228 -2.11 -0.37 -26.46
C ALA A 228 -2.63 0.80 -25.60
N TRP A 229 -2.04 1.99 -25.77
CA TRP A 229 -2.46 3.21 -25.09
C TRP A 229 -3.85 3.68 -25.50
N ASP A 230 -4.31 3.31 -26.68
CA ASP A 230 -5.64 3.61 -27.21
C ASP A 230 -6.70 2.56 -26.85
N ASP A 231 -6.35 1.50 -26.13
CA ASP A 231 -7.32 0.58 -25.55
C ASP A 231 -8.31 1.33 -24.65
N GLU A 232 -9.59 1.03 -24.79
CA GLU A 232 -10.67 1.73 -24.06
C GLU A 232 -10.44 1.75 -22.53
N PRO A 233 -10.09 0.64 -21.85
CA PRO A 233 -9.84 0.66 -20.41
C PRO A 233 -8.69 1.59 -20.01
N VAL A 234 -7.63 1.69 -20.83
CA VAL A 234 -6.49 2.59 -20.57
C VAL A 234 -6.92 4.04 -20.71
N ARG A 235 -7.63 4.39 -21.79
CA ARG A 235 -8.13 5.77 -22.01
C ARG A 235 -9.00 6.24 -20.86
N ARG A 236 -9.95 5.41 -20.42
CA ARG A 236 -10.85 5.71 -19.29
C ARG A 236 -10.08 6.00 -17.99
N ILE A 237 -9.11 5.14 -17.64
CA ILE A 237 -8.28 5.34 -16.45
C ILE A 237 -7.36 6.56 -16.59
N ALA A 238 -6.79 6.80 -17.77
CA ALA A 238 -5.94 7.95 -18.04
C ALA A 238 -6.69 9.28 -17.93
N GLU A 239 -7.90 9.35 -18.45
CA GLU A 239 -8.78 10.52 -18.34
C GLU A 239 -9.16 10.79 -16.88
N ALA A 240 -9.57 9.77 -16.14
CA ALA A 240 -9.89 9.88 -14.72
C ALA A 240 -8.67 10.32 -13.88
N TYR A 241 -7.48 9.80 -14.20
CA TYR A 241 -6.25 10.21 -13.55
C TYR A 241 -5.92 11.68 -13.81
N ARG A 242 -5.99 12.11 -15.07
CA ARG A 242 -5.74 13.52 -15.46
C ARG A 242 -6.74 14.46 -14.79
N ALA A 243 -8.02 14.14 -14.81
CA ALA A 243 -9.07 14.95 -14.17
C ALA A 243 -8.86 15.11 -12.66
N ARG A 244 -8.39 14.05 -11.97
CA ARG A 244 -8.18 14.05 -10.54
C ARG A 244 -6.86 14.71 -10.11
N SER A 245 -5.78 14.50 -10.84
CA SER A 245 -4.42 14.89 -10.44
C SER A 245 -3.88 16.11 -11.18
N GLY A 246 -4.40 16.43 -12.36
CA GLY A 246 -3.82 17.41 -13.27
C GLY A 246 -2.49 16.97 -13.92
N ARG A 247 -2.03 15.74 -13.67
CA ARG A 247 -0.73 15.21 -14.12
C ARG A 247 -0.87 14.40 -15.43
N ASP A 248 0.25 14.21 -16.12
CA ASP A 248 0.31 13.29 -17.26
C ASP A 248 0.09 11.85 -16.79
N PRO A 249 -0.92 11.14 -17.34
CA PRO A 249 -1.18 9.75 -17.00
C PRO A 249 0.00 8.80 -17.30
N ARG A 250 0.86 9.13 -18.24
CA ARG A 250 2.05 8.34 -18.59
C ARG A 250 3.02 8.19 -17.42
N GLY A 251 2.98 9.08 -16.43
CA GLY A 251 3.73 8.94 -15.19
C GLY A 251 3.21 7.85 -14.24
N ALA A 252 1.92 7.47 -14.38
CA ALA A 252 1.25 6.54 -13.45
C ALA A 252 0.66 5.29 -14.13
N ILE A 253 0.70 5.21 -15.45
CA ILE A 253 0.16 4.12 -16.26
C ILE A 253 1.22 3.64 -17.24
N VAL A 254 1.34 2.33 -17.41
CA VAL A 254 2.11 1.67 -18.46
C VAL A 254 1.16 0.85 -19.30
N ALA A 255 1.10 1.12 -20.60
CA ALA A 255 0.44 0.27 -21.59
C ALA A 255 1.49 -0.16 -22.61
N GLY A 256 1.62 -1.47 -22.87
CA GLY A 256 2.65 -2.04 -23.74
C GLY A 256 2.80 -3.54 -23.52
N ASP A 257 3.99 -4.02 -23.73
CA ASP A 257 4.40 -5.40 -23.48
C ASP A 257 5.16 -5.54 -22.15
N THR A 258 5.71 -6.72 -21.94
CA THR A 258 6.53 -7.02 -20.75
C THR A 258 7.75 -6.12 -20.65
N ASP A 259 8.39 -5.77 -21.78
CA ASP A 259 9.56 -4.90 -21.80
C ASP A 259 9.20 -3.49 -21.31
N ALA A 260 8.03 -2.95 -21.69
CA ALA A 260 7.54 -1.66 -21.22
C ALA A 260 7.29 -1.65 -19.70
N VAL A 261 6.71 -2.73 -19.15
CA VAL A 261 6.50 -2.89 -17.69
C VAL A 261 7.84 -3.00 -16.98
N MET A 262 8.77 -3.82 -17.50
CA MET A 262 10.10 -4.00 -16.93
C MET A 262 10.96 -2.73 -16.99
N ALA A 263 10.86 -1.94 -18.07
CA ALA A 263 11.52 -0.64 -18.16
C ALA A 263 11.07 0.30 -17.04
N ARG A 264 9.76 0.42 -16.79
CA ARG A 264 9.23 1.23 -15.68
C ARG A 264 9.67 0.70 -14.31
N ILE A 265 9.69 -0.62 -14.11
CA ILE A 265 10.26 -1.21 -12.89
C ILE A 265 11.72 -0.81 -12.75
N GLY A 266 12.51 -0.89 -13.83
CA GLY A 266 13.91 -0.50 -13.87
C GLY A 266 14.16 0.97 -13.48
N ASP A 267 13.34 1.90 -13.99
CA ASP A 267 13.41 3.32 -13.64
C ASP A 267 13.24 3.54 -12.13
N TYR A 268 12.25 2.90 -11.52
CA TYR A 268 12.02 2.99 -10.08
C TYR A 268 13.10 2.27 -9.26
N VAL A 269 13.61 1.15 -9.74
CA VAL A 269 14.74 0.45 -9.08
C VAL A 269 15.99 1.32 -9.05
N ALA A 270 16.29 2.02 -10.15
CA ALA A 270 17.38 3.00 -10.22
C ALA A 270 17.18 4.15 -9.21
N ALA A 271 15.94 4.54 -8.94
CA ALA A 271 15.58 5.52 -7.91
C ALA A 271 15.62 4.97 -6.46
N GLY A 272 15.86 3.66 -6.27
CA GLY A 272 15.98 3.03 -4.95
C GLY A 272 14.71 2.33 -4.45
N VAL A 273 13.72 2.12 -5.32
CA VAL A 273 12.51 1.35 -5.02
C VAL A 273 12.78 -0.15 -5.19
N SER A 274 12.18 -0.95 -4.34
CA SER A 274 12.30 -2.42 -4.36
C SER A 274 10.97 -3.15 -4.25
N LYS A 275 9.95 -2.50 -3.67
CA LYS A 275 8.62 -3.07 -3.54
C LYS A 275 7.64 -2.40 -4.51
N PHE A 276 6.96 -3.19 -5.31
CA PHE A 276 6.01 -2.69 -6.29
C PHE A 276 4.59 -3.11 -5.93
N ILE A 277 3.64 -2.17 -6.08
CA ILE A 277 2.21 -2.41 -6.02
C ILE A 277 1.63 -2.06 -7.39
N LEU A 278 1.52 -3.05 -8.26
CA LEU A 278 1.03 -2.86 -9.61
C LEU A 278 -0.49 -3.05 -9.66
N ARG A 279 -1.16 -2.35 -10.55
CA ARG A 279 -2.61 -2.41 -10.70
C ARG A 279 -2.97 -2.82 -12.11
N PRO A 280 -3.55 -4.01 -12.32
CA PRO A 280 -4.02 -4.41 -13.64
C PRO A 280 -5.15 -3.52 -14.11
N ILE A 281 -5.11 -3.08 -15.37
CA ILE A 281 -6.20 -2.37 -16.04
C ILE A 281 -6.92 -3.38 -16.93
N GLY A 282 -8.19 -3.65 -16.63
CA GLY A 282 -9.06 -4.51 -17.42
C GLY A 282 -10.43 -3.92 -17.63
N SER A 283 -11.19 -4.49 -18.57
CA SER A 283 -12.57 -4.14 -18.87
C SER A 283 -13.59 -4.90 -18.02
N ASP A 284 -13.24 -6.12 -17.64
CA ASP A 284 -14.08 -7.08 -16.92
C ASP A 284 -13.23 -8.13 -16.19
N ASP A 285 -13.89 -9.10 -15.54
CA ASP A 285 -13.25 -10.18 -14.78
C ASP A 285 -12.25 -10.98 -15.60
N ALA A 286 -12.63 -11.33 -16.82
CA ALA A 286 -11.79 -12.17 -17.69
C ALA A 286 -10.53 -11.41 -18.13
N ASP A 287 -10.67 -10.13 -18.44
CA ASP A 287 -9.55 -9.28 -18.83
C ASP A 287 -8.60 -9.04 -17.64
N ILE A 288 -9.12 -8.73 -16.44
CA ILE A 288 -8.29 -8.61 -15.22
C ILE A 288 -7.51 -9.91 -14.94
N MET A 289 -8.17 -11.06 -15.08
CA MET A 289 -7.52 -12.37 -14.93
C MET A 289 -6.43 -12.56 -15.97
N ALA A 290 -6.68 -12.24 -17.23
CA ALA A 290 -5.71 -12.35 -18.31
C ALA A 290 -4.50 -11.41 -18.11
N GLN A 291 -4.71 -10.15 -17.72
CA GLN A 291 -3.65 -9.22 -17.39
C GLN A 291 -2.79 -9.72 -16.22
N THR A 292 -3.44 -10.28 -15.20
CA THR A 292 -2.75 -10.84 -14.04
C THR A 292 -1.96 -12.10 -14.40
N GLN A 293 -2.55 -13.01 -15.18
CA GLN A 293 -1.89 -14.22 -15.63
C GLN A 293 -0.64 -13.89 -16.45
N ARG A 294 -0.75 -12.93 -17.36
CA ARG A 294 0.39 -12.49 -18.17
C ARG A 294 1.51 -11.86 -17.35
N LEU A 295 1.17 -11.09 -16.31
CA LEU A 295 2.18 -10.59 -15.36
C LEU A 295 2.91 -11.74 -14.66
N ILE A 296 2.18 -12.77 -14.23
CA ILE A 296 2.74 -13.96 -13.58
C ILE A 296 3.66 -14.74 -14.52
N ASP A 297 3.26 -14.90 -15.79
CA ASP A 297 3.98 -15.75 -16.74
C ASP A 297 5.18 -15.05 -17.40
N GLU A 298 5.15 -13.72 -17.51
CA GLU A 298 6.16 -12.96 -18.24
C GLU A 298 6.98 -12.04 -17.32
N THR A 299 6.32 -11.16 -16.55
CA THR A 299 7.02 -10.13 -15.76
C THR A 299 7.65 -10.69 -14.49
N LEU A 300 6.96 -11.55 -13.72
CA LEU A 300 7.53 -12.09 -12.49
C LEU A 300 8.78 -12.95 -12.73
N PRO A 301 8.87 -13.79 -13.78
CA PRO A 301 10.12 -14.46 -14.14
C PRO A 301 11.25 -13.50 -14.54
N ALA A 302 10.94 -12.41 -15.26
CA ALA A 302 11.93 -11.38 -15.60
C ALA A 302 12.45 -10.65 -14.34
N VAL A 303 11.58 -10.32 -13.40
CA VAL A 303 11.98 -9.74 -12.11
C VAL A 303 12.84 -10.72 -11.30
N LYS A 304 12.49 -12.01 -11.28
CA LYS A 304 13.32 -13.03 -10.63
C LYS A 304 14.72 -13.10 -11.22
N ALA A 305 14.82 -13.14 -12.55
CA ALA A 305 16.10 -13.15 -13.24
C ALA A 305 16.94 -11.89 -12.95
N LEU A 306 16.29 -10.72 -12.75
CA LEU A 306 16.97 -9.49 -12.32
C LEU A 306 17.48 -9.61 -10.88
N ASN A 307 16.69 -10.16 -9.96
CA ASN A 307 17.11 -10.42 -8.59
C ASN A 307 18.31 -11.37 -8.51
N ASP A 308 18.28 -12.47 -9.28
CA ASP A 308 19.35 -13.47 -9.29
C ASP A 308 20.68 -12.86 -9.78
N ARG A 309 20.64 -11.99 -10.81
CA ARG A 309 21.83 -11.25 -11.28
C ARG A 309 22.40 -10.25 -10.27
N THR A 310 21.55 -9.68 -9.41
CA THR A 310 21.97 -8.67 -8.42
C THR A 310 22.50 -9.33 -7.14
N ALA A 311 22.23 -10.62 -6.92
CA ALA A 311 22.70 -11.40 -5.79
C ALA A 311 24.03 -12.13 -6.06
N ALA A 312 24.39 -12.31 -7.33
CA ALA A 312 25.68 -12.87 -7.78
C ALA A 312 26.76 -11.80 -7.83
#